data_d1e4b5697f1704990cbc3f988bb02b07
#
_entry.id   d1e4b5697f1704990cbc3f988bb02b07
#
_cell.length_a   1.000
_cell.length_b   1.000
_cell.length_c   1.000
_cell.angle_alpha   90.00
_cell.angle_beta   90.00
_cell.angle_gamma   90.00
#
_symmetry.space_group_name_H-M   'P 1'
#
loop_
_entity.id
_entity.type
_entity.pdbx_description
1 polymer ?
#
loop_
_entity_poly.entity_id
_entity_poly.type
_entity_poly.pdbx_seq_one_letter_code
_entity_poly.pdbx_strand_id
1 'polypeptide(L)'
;MPKPTPVSTSKPTPKPTPATAMVFAAGLGQRMRPITDAIPKPLIKVAGRTLIDHCLDRLAEAGIGKAIVNVHWLADQIEAHLTTRVAPQIVISDERARLLDQGGGIKKALPLIGDAPFFICNTDALWIEGPRSELDRLIKFFDPGRMDALLLVAQAAGAVGVDWPGDFTMDPFNRLTKRDPRHVAPFVYAGVGVIKPQLFETVKEDVFKLAPFFFRAAEQGRLYGVRLDGVWLHVGRPESIPEAERAIDRSQL
;
A
#
# COMPACT_ATOMS: atom_id res chain seq x y z
N MET A 1 47.84 5.52 37.49
CA MET A 1 46.44 5.21 37.15
C MET A 1 46.22 5.60 35.68
N PRO A 2 45.83 4.68 34.79
CA PRO A 2 45.59 5.00 33.40
C PRO A 2 44.28 5.81 33.27
N LYS A 3 44.29 6.86 32.43
CA LYS A 3 43.09 7.68 32.12
C LYS A 3 42.08 6.83 31.30
N PRO A 4 40.77 6.94 31.60
CA PRO A 4 39.76 6.25 30.81
C PRO A 4 39.72 6.81 29.37
N THR A 5 39.74 5.90 28.41
CA THR A 5 39.57 6.19 26.98
C THR A 5 38.13 6.70 26.74
N PRO A 6 37.91 7.79 25.97
CA PRO A 6 36.57 8.27 25.71
C PRO A 6 35.80 7.26 24.84
N VAL A 7 34.65 6.83 25.34
CA VAL A 7 33.70 6.01 24.57
C VAL A 7 33.10 6.89 23.48
N SER A 8 33.43 6.58 22.23
CA SER A 8 32.83 7.23 21.05
C SER A 8 31.35 6.93 21.00
N THR A 9 30.51 7.88 21.37
CA THR A 9 29.08 7.85 21.14
C THR A 9 28.80 8.20 19.68
N SER A 10 28.84 7.20 18.79
CA SER A 10 28.34 7.36 17.43
C SER A 10 26.87 7.74 17.49
N LYS A 11 26.51 8.92 16.93
CA LYS A 11 25.10 9.30 16.72
C LYS A 11 24.43 8.21 15.91
N PRO A 12 23.22 7.75 16.30
CA PRO A 12 22.49 6.75 15.54
C PRO A 12 22.28 7.29 14.12
N THR A 13 22.65 6.51 13.12
CA THR A 13 22.40 6.83 11.71
C THR A 13 20.88 6.97 11.54
N PRO A 14 20.38 8.05 10.93
CA PRO A 14 18.94 8.22 10.74
C PRO A 14 18.39 7.04 9.96
N LYS A 15 17.27 6.48 10.41
CA LYS A 15 16.59 5.38 9.71
C LYS A 15 16.18 5.87 8.31
N PRO A 16 16.40 5.07 7.25
CA PRO A 16 15.96 5.44 5.92
C PRO A 16 14.42 5.58 5.91
N THR A 17 13.96 6.80 5.66
CA THR A 17 12.54 7.12 5.56
C THR A 17 12.07 6.83 4.15
N PRO A 18 10.97 6.07 3.95
CA PRO A 18 10.40 5.87 2.63
C PRO A 18 10.04 7.21 1.97
N ALA A 19 10.63 7.51 0.81
CA ALA A 19 10.38 8.75 0.05
C ALA A 19 9.72 8.47 -1.30
N THR A 20 9.51 7.19 -1.63
CA THR A 20 8.95 6.70 -2.89
C THR A 20 7.78 5.77 -2.60
N ALA A 21 6.79 5.79 -3.48
CA ALA A 21 5.67 4.85 -3.46
C ALA A 21 5.52 4.14 -4.81
N MET A 22 5.14 2.85 -4.77
CA MET A 22 4.59 2.09 -5.90
C MET A 22 3.06 2.09 -5.76
N VAL A 23 2.37 2.66 -6.73
CA VAL A 23 0.91 2.80 -6.78
C VAL A 23 0.36 1.85 -7.84
N PHE A 24 -0.45 0.88 -7.42
CA PHE A 24 -0.97 -0.15 -8.32
C PHE A 24 -2.21 0.33 -9.07
N ALA A 25 -2.04 0.63 -10.37
CA ALA A 25 -3.09 1.12 -11.25
C ALA A 25 -3.28 0.28 -12.54
N ALA A 26 -2.49 -0.79 -12.75
CA ALA A 26 -2.51 -1.62 -13.96
C ALA A 26 -3.68 -2.63 -14.03
N GLY A 27 -4.44 -2.81 -12.95
CA GLY A 27 -5.46 -3.84 -12.84
C GLY A 27 -6.62 -3.69 -13.83
N LEU A 28 -7.15 -4.82 -14.36
CA LEU A 28 -8.26 -4.85 -15.32
C LEU A 28 -9.61 -4.40 -14.74
N GLY A 29 -9.74 -4.33 -13.42
CA GLY A 29 -10.98 -3.91 -12.77
C GLY A 29 -12.20 -4.81 -13.00
N GLN A 30 -12.04 -6.10 -13.30
CA GLN A 30 -13.10 -7.01 -13.76
C GLN A 30 -14.34 -7.04 -12.86
N ARG A 31 -14.16 -6.93 -11.52
CA ARG A 31 -15.27 -6.90 -10.56
C ARG A 31 -16.09 -5.60 -10.58
N MET A 32 -15.58 -4.56 -11.24
CA MET A 32 -16.22 -3.24 -11.39
C MET A 32 -16.97 -3.10 -12.72
N ARG A 33 -17.02 -4.14 -13.55
CA ARG A 33 -17.80 -4.11 -14.80
C ARG A 33 -19.28 -3.90 -14.52
N PRO A 34 -19.99 -3.14 -15.40
CA PRO A 34 -19.54 -2.63 -16.71
C PRO A 34 -18.77 -1.30 -16.66
N ILE A 35 -18.61 -0.66 -15.50
CA ILE A 35 -17.97 0.67 -15.37
C ILE A 35 -16.55 0.63 -15.97
N THR A 36 -15.79 -0.43 -15.67
CA THR A 36 -14.39 -0.55 -16.11
C THR A 36 -14.20 -1.01 -17.54
N ASP A 37 -15.26 -1.16 -18.30
CA ASP A 37 -15.15 -1.34 -19.74
C ASP A 37 -14.79 0.00 -20.46
N ALA A 38 -15.17 1.14 -19.87
CA ALA A 38 -14.95 2.48 -20.42
C ALA A 38 -13.97 3.35 -19.59
N ILE A 39 -13.88 3.14 -18.27
CA ILE A 39 -13.09 3.95 -17.34
C ILE A 39 -12.18 3.02 -16.54
N PRO A 40 -10.85 3.21 -16.51
CA PRO A 40 -9.98 2.36 -15.69
C PRO A 40 -10.32 2.53 -14.22
N LYS A 41 -10.27 1.45 -13.43
CA LYS A 41 -10.66 1.45 -12.02
C LYS A 41 -10.06 2.61 -11.20
N PRO A 42 -8.76 2.97 -11.36
CA PRO A 42 -8.17 4.09 -10.64
C PRO A 42 -8.84 5.45 -10.87
N LEU A 43 -9.55 5.62 -12.00
CA LEU A 43 -10.25 6.87 -12.33
C LEU A 43 -11.74 6.87 -11.94
N ILE A 44 -12.25 5.81 -11.33
CA ILE A 44 -13.59 5.81 -10.73
C ILE A 44 -13.61 6.81 -9.58
N LYS A 45 -14.69 7.59 -9.51
CA LYS A 45 -14.87 8.62 -8.48
C LYS A 45 -15.61 8.07 -7.26
N VAL A 46 -15.18 8.51 -6.08
CA VAL A 46 -15.84 8.33 -4.79
C VAL A 46 -15.81 9.69 -4.09
N ALA A 47 -16.92 10.18 -3.62
CA ALA A 47 -17.06 11.52 -3.03
C ALA A 47 -16.47 12.62 -3.94
N GLY A 48 -16.76 12.54 -5.24
CA GLY A 48 -16.33 13.53 -6.25
C GLY A 48 -14.86 13.44 -6.69
N ARG A 49 -14.02 12.59 -6.07
CA ARG A 49 -12.58 12.47 -6.33
C ARG A 49 -12.23 11.08 -6.84
N THR A 50 -11.26 10.96 -7.75
CA THR A 50 -10.85 9.66 -8.30
C THR A 50 -10.12 8.82 -7.24
N LEU A 51 -10.22 7.48 -7.34
CA LEU A 51 -9.53 6.56 -6.43
C LEU A 51 -8.02 6.80 -6.41
N ILE A 52 -7.42 7.05 -7.56
CA ILE A 52 -5.98 7.33 -7.64
C ILE A 52 -5.62 8.66 -6.97
N ASP A 53 -6.47 9.69 -7.08
CA ASP A 53 -6.22 10.99 -6.43
C ASP A 53 -6.32 10.87 -4.91
N HIS A 54 -7.27 10.12 -4.37
CA HIS A 54 -7.32 9.84 -2.94
C HIS A 54 -6.01 9.23 -2.44
N CYS A 55 -5.45 8.27 -3.17
CA CYS A 55 -4.17 7.64 -2.83
C CYS A 55 -3.01 8.64 -2.91
N LEU A 56 -2.89 9.37 -4.03
CA LEU A 56 -1.78 10.28 -4.29
C LEU A 56 -1.78 11.50 -3.35
N ASP A 57 -2.96 12.00 -2.95
CA ASP A 57 -3.05 13.11 -2.00
C ASP A 57 -2.50 12.72 -0.64
N ARG A 58 -2.88 11.55 -0.12
CA ARG A 58 -2.34 11.04 1.14
C ARG A 58 -0.83 10.84 1.11
N LEU A 59 -0.30 10.35 -0.03
CA LEU A 59 1.15 10.23 -0.22
C LEU A 59 1.82 11.62 -0.18
N ALA A 60 1.24 12.62 -0.86
CA ALA A 60 1.76 13.99 -0.86
C ALA A 60 1.70 14.61 0.54
N GLU A 61 0.58 14.46 1.26
CA GLU A 61 0.39 14.93 2.65
C GLU A 61 1.41 14.31 3.62
N ALA A 62 1.77 13.03 3.41
CA ALA A 62 2.80 12.34 4.19
C ALA A 62 4.24 12.69 3.76
N GLY A 63 4.42 13.60 2.80
CA GLY A 63 5.74 14.04 2.33
C GLY A 63 6.44 13.05 1.38
N ILE A 64 5.71 12.10 0.78
CA ILE A 64 6.27 11.18 -0.22
C ILE A 64 6.47 11.95 -1.52
N GLY A 65 7.73 12.13 -1.91
CA GLY A 65 8.12 12.99 -3.04
C GLY A 65 7.91 12.37 -4.42
N LYS A 66 7.88 11.03 -4.53
CA LYS A 66 7.80 10.30 -5.82
C LYS A 66 6.80 9.15 -5.75
N ALA A 67 5.91 9.05 -6.74
CA ALA A 67 5.02 7.91 -6.94
C ALA A 67 5.27 7.27 -8.31
N ILE A 68 5.57 5.96 -8.29
CA ILE A 68 5.66 5.15 -9.50
C ILE A 68 4.30 4.51 -9.70
N VAL A 69 3.64 4.82 -10.80
CA VAL A 69 2.31 4.34 -11.13
C VAL A 69 2.42 3.33 -12.27
N ASN A 70 2.07 2.07 -12.03
CA ASN A 70 2.02 1.10 -13.12
C ASN A 70 0.70 1.23 -13.88
N VAL A 71 0.77 1.10 -15.21
CA VAL A 71 -0.38 1.25 -16.10
C VAL A 71 -0.44 0.10 -17.10
N HIS A 72 -1.65 -0.40 -17.39
CA HIS A 72 -1.91 -1.43 -18.39
C HIS A 72 -3.27 -1.23 -19.07
N TRP A 73 -4.37 -1.47 -18.36
CA TRP A 73 -5.72 -1.32 -18.88
C TRP A 73 -6.10 0.16 -19.00
N LEU A 74 -6.52 0.59 -20.20
CA LEU A 74 -6.87 1.99 -20.50
C LEU A 74 -5.80 2.98 -20.02
N ALA A 75 -4.52 2.61 -20.18
CA ALA A 75 -3.36 3.31 -19.67
C ALA A 75 -3.31 4.79 -20.08
N ASP A 76 -3.70 5.11 -21.33
CA ASP A 76 -3.70 6.49 -21.85
C ASP A 76 -4.61 7.42 -21.05
N GLN A 77 -5.73 6.92 -20.53
CA GLN A 77 -6.63 7.70 -19.68
C GLN A 77 -5.98 8.01 -18.32
N ILE A 78 -5.27 7.03 -17.72
CA ILE A 78 -4.56 7.22 -16.45
C ILE A 78 -3.44 8.24 -16.64
N GLU A 79 -2.61 8.08 -17.66
CA GLU A 79 -1.52 9.00 -17.95
C GLU A 79 -2.04 10.42 -18.23
N ALA A 80 -3.06 10.58 -19.06
CA ALA A 80 -3.67 11.89 -19.34
C ALA A 80 -4.18 12.55 -18.05
N HIS A 81 -4.82 11.80 -17.15
CA HIS A 81 -5.29 12.30 -15.86
C HIS A 81 -4.12 12.79 -14.97
N LEU A 82 -3.01 12.06 -14.98
CA LEU A 82 -1.86 12.35 -14.13
C LEU A 82 -0.96 13.48 -14.63
N THR A 83 -1.11 13.95 -15.88
CA THR A 83 -0.28 15.02 -16.46
C THR A 83 -0.35 16.34 -15.71
N THR A 84 -1.47 16.62 -15.06
CA THR A 84 -1.70 17.86 -14.29
C THR A 84 -1.28 17.75 -12.82
N ARG A 85 -0.82 16.56 -12.39
CA ARG A 85 -0.45 16.32 -11.00
C ARG A 85 0.89 16.97 -10.65
N VAL A 86 0.89 17.79 -9.60
CA VAL A 86 2.09 18.52 -9.13
C VAL A 86 2.87 17.71 -8.10
N ALA A 87 2.18 17.07 -7.16
CA ALA A 87 2.79 16.30 -6.08
C ALA A 87 1.92 15.06 -5.73
N PRO A 88 2.57 13.91 -5.43
CA PRO A 88 4.00 13.62 -5.62
C PRO A 88 4.40 13.63 -7.09
N GLN A 89 5.72 13.68 -7.39
CA GLN A 89 6.22 13.50 -8.76
C GLN A 89 5.79 12.14 -9.29
N ILE A 90 5.12 12.12 -10.44
CA ILE A 90 4.66 10.87 -11.06
C ILE A 90 5.71 10.32 -12.02
N VAL A 91 5.96 9.01 -11.90
CA VAL A 91 6.77 8.23 -12.86
C VAL A 91 5.92 7.05 -13.31
N ILE A 92 5.72 6.93 -14.62
CA ILE A 92 4.94 5.82 -15.18
C ILE A 92 5.80 4.57 -15.32
N SER A 93 5.27 3.43 -14.87
CA SER A 93 5.78 2.09 -15.17
C SER A 93 4.84 1.41 -16.14
N ASP A 94 5.17 1.45 -17.44
CA ASP A 94 4.31 0.97 -18.51
C ASP A 94 4.29 -0.57 -18.60
N GLU A 95 3.13 -1.18 -18.33
CA GLU A 95 2.87 -2.61 -18.46
C GLU A 95 1.94 -2.94 -19.64
N ARG A 96 1.71 -2.03 -20.62
CA ARG A 96 0.81 -2.25 -21.77
C ARG A 96 1.11 -3.54 -22.50
N ALA A 97 2.38 -3.88 -22.67
CA ALA A 97 2.79 -5.09 -23.39
C ALA A 97 2.36 -6.39 -22.68
N ARG A 98 2.34 -6.38 -21.33
CA ARG A 98 2.01 -7.54 -20.51
C ARG A 98 1.67 -7.12 -19.10
N LEU A 99 0.51 -7.54 -18.60
CA LEU A 99 0.15 -7.39 -17.18
C LEU A 99 1.03 -8.29 -16.31
N LEU A 100 1.69 -7.70 -15.30
CA LEU A 100 2.74 -8.39 -14.52
C LEU A 100 2.26 -8.89 -13.15
N ASP A 101 1.01 -8.59 -12.74
CA ASP A 101 0.54 -8.72 -11.36
C ASP A 101 1.36 -7.79 -10.42
N GLN A 102 0.98 -7.69 -9.14
CA GLN A 102 1.59 -6.72 -8.21
C GLN A 102 3.09 -6.98 -7.99
N GLY A 103 3.49 -8.23 -7.80
CA GLY A 103 4.89 -8.58 -7.56
C GLY A 103 5.77 -8.30 -8.77
N GLY A 104 5.33 -8.70 -9.98
CA GLY A 104 6.05 -8.43 -11.22
C GLY A 104 6.10 -6.94 -11.54
N GLY A 105 5.01 -6.20 -11.28
CA GLY A 105 4.98 -4.73 -11.40
C GLY A 105 6.02 -4.04 -10.52
N ILE A 106 6.17 -4.48 -9.25
CA ILE A 106 7.24 -4.00 -8.37
C ILE A 106 8.61 -4.33 -8.96
N LYS A 107 8.86 -5.60 -9.33
CA LYS A 107 10.14 -6.03 -9.90
C LYS A 107 10.54 -5.17 -11.09
N LYS A 108 9.62 -4.91 -12.01
CA LYS A 108 9.84 -4.02 -13.16
C LYS A 108 10.19 -2.59 -12.74
N ALA A 109 9.55 -2.10 -11.68
CA ALA A 109 9.71 -0.74 -11.18
C ALA A 109 10.94 -0.54 -10.27
N LEU A 110 11.66 -1.61 -9.84
CA LEU A 110 12.81 -1.51 -8.94
C LEU A 110 13.87 -0.48 -9.40
N PRO A 111 14.25 -0.39 -10.68
CA PRO A 111 15.21 0.63 -11.14
C PRO A 111 14.73 2.07 -10.92
N LEU A 112 13.41 2.29 -10.87
CA LEU A 112 12.78 3.59 -10.61
C LEU A 112 12.60 3.83 -9.11
N ILE A 113 12.40 2.77 -8.32
CA ILE A 113 12.21 2.81 -6.86
C ILE A 113 13.54 3.10 -6.16
N GLY A 114 14.60 2.37 -6.49
CA GLY A 114 15.90 2.40 -5.82
C GLY A 114 15.98 1.41 -4.66
N ASP A 115 17.04 1.54 -3.83
CA ASP A 115 17.41 0.55 -2.81
C ASP A 115 16.78 0.80 -1.43
N ALA A 116 16.14 1.95 -1.23
CA ALA A 116 15.49 2.31 0.02
C ALA A 116 14.13 1.61 0.17
N PRO A 117 13.66 1.35 1.40
CA PRO A 117 12.29 0.94 1.65
C PRO A 117 11.30 1.92 1.00
N PHE A 118 10.18 1.41 0.50
CA PHE A 118 9.21 2.19 -0.23
C PHE A 118 7.77 1.80 0.14
N PHE A 119 6.84 2.72 -0.10
CA PHE A 119 5.42 2.44 0.05
C PHE A 119 4.89 1.60 -1.12
N ILE A 120 3.95 0.72 -0.81
CA ILE A 120 3.05 0.09 -1.78
C ILE A 120 1.63 0.57 -1.49
N CYS A 121 0.88 0.93 -2.53
CA CYS A 121 -0.47 1.46 -2.38
C CYS A 121 -1.40 0.89 -3.46
N ASN A 122 -2.50 0.27 -3.02
CA ASN A 122 -3.62 -0.09 -3.90
C ASN A 122 -4.50 1.14 -4.09
N THR A 123 -4.87 1.46 -5.32
CA THR A 123 -5.75 2.60 -5.61
C THR A 123 -7.20 2.40 -5.16
N ASP A 124 -7.62 1.15 -4.93
CA ASP A 124 -8.97 0.81 -4.47
C ASP A 124 -9.12 0.77 -2.94
N ALA A 125 -8.06 1.09 -2.21
CA ALA A 125 -8.03 1.15 -0.76
C ALA A 125 -8.20 2.61 -0.31
N LEU A 126 -9.35 2.92 0.23
CA LEU A 126 -9.64 4.20 0.88
C LEU A 126 -9.77 4.01 2.38
N TRP A 127 -9.57 5.07 3.12
CA TRP A 127 -9.89 5.08 4.55
C TRP A 127 -10.26 6.49 5.00
N ILE A 128 -11.07 6.56 6.03
CA ILE A 128 -11.30 7.78 6.80
C ILE A 128 -10.21 7.81 7.85
N GLU A 129 -9.42 8.88 7.90
CA GLU A 129 -8.35 9.00 8.89
C GLU A 129 -8.89 9.02 10.31
N GLY A 130 -8.15 8.41 11.21
CA GLY A 130 -8.30 8.61 12.64
C GLY A 130 -7.65 9.93 13.09
N PRO A 131 -7.34 10.05 14.39
CA PRO A 131 -6.73 11.27 14.94
C PRO A 131 -5.29 11.53 14.45
N ARG A 132 -4.67 10.59 13.75
CA ARG A 132 -3.29 10.67 13.25
C ARG A 132 -3.22 10.10 11.84
N SER A 133 -2.35 10.68 11.00
CA SER A 133 -2.07 10.15 9.66
C SER A 133 -1.55 8.71 9.73
N GLU A 134 -2.20 7.79 9.01
CA GLU A 134 -1.82 6.39 8.96
C GLU A 134 -0.47 6.20 8.25
N LEU A 135 -0.17 7.00 7.23
CA LEU A 135 1.11 6.93 6.55
C LEU A 135 2.26 7.41 7.46
N ASP A 136 2.05 8.48 8.24
CA ASP A 136 3.02 8.93 9.25
C ASP A 136 3.27 7.86 10.32
N ARG A 137 2.23 7.13 10.71
CA ARG A 137 2.36 6.01 11.66
C ARG A 137 3.19 4.89 11.06
N LEU A 138 2.97 4.52 9.79
CA LEU A 138 3.78 3.54 9.10
C LEU A 138 5.26 3.98 9.01
N ILE A 139 5.53 5.25 8.64
CA ILE A 139 6.89 5.81 8.59
C ILE A 139 7.58 5.69 9.95
N LYS A 140 6.91 6.11 11.01
CA LYS A 140 7.47 6.11 12.37
C LYS A 140 7.70 4.70 12.92
N PHE A 141 6.81 3.77 12.59
CA PHE A 141 6.85 2.41 13.12
C PHE A 141 7.83 1.50 12.36
N PHE A 142 8.09 1.77 11.09
CA PHE A 142 8.94 0.94 10.25
C PHE A 142 10.37 0.88 10.79
N ASP A 143 10.87 -0.34 10.97
CA ASP A 143 12.24 -0.64 11.38
C ASP A 143 12.90 -1.62 10.41
N PRO A 144 13.76 -1.16 9.48
CA PRO A 144 14.39 -2.00 8.47
C PRO A 144 15.31 -3.08 9.05
N GLY A 145 15.79 -2.94 10.29
CA GLY A 145 16.56 -3.97 10.98
C GLY A 145 15.73 -5.19 11.37
N ARG A 146 14.44 -4.97 11.65
CA ARG A 146 13.50 -5.99 12.15
C ARG A 146 12.48 -6.45 11.13
N MET A 147 12.11 -5.58 10.19
CA MET A 147 10.97 -5.75 9.29
C MET A 147 11.45 -5.88 7.85
N ASP A 148 10.85 -6.79 7.10
CA ASP A 148 10.96 -6.83 5.64
C ASP A 148 9.72 -6.20 5.00
N ALA A 149 8.59 -6.27 5.70
CA ALA A 149 7.36 -5.55 5.35
C ALA A 149 6.61 -5.11 6.60
N LEU A 150 5.97 -3.95 6.51
CA LEU A 150 5.03 -3.40 7.48
C LEU A 150 3.73 -3.04 6.76
N LEU A 151 2.63 -3.65 7.14
CA LEU A 151 1.34 -3.45 6.49
C LEU A 151 0.40 -2.60 7.35
N LEU A 152 -0.38 -1.74 6.72
CA LEU A 152 -1.59 -1.19 7.33
C LEU A 152 -2.65 -2.30 7.33
N VAL A 153 -3.23 -2.58 8.49
CA VAL A 153 -4.27 -3.60 8.63
C VAL A 153 -5.52 -3.02 9.26
N ALA A 154 -6.67 -3.30 8.68
CA ALA A 154 -7.96 -2.87 9.19
C ALA A 154 -8.66 -4.00 9.94
N GLN A 155 -9.48 -3.67 10.94
CA GLN A 155 -10.37 -4.64 11.57
C GLN A 155 -11.47 -5.06 10.58
N ALA A 156 -11.59 -6.35 10.31
CA ALA A 156 -12.58 -6.87 9.36
C ALA A 156 -14.02 -6.48 9.75
N ALA A 157 -14.34 -6.50 11.05
CA ALA A 157 -15.68 -6.20 11.55
C ALA A 157 -16.12 -4.73 11.39
N GLY A 158 -15.18 -3.79 11.26
CA GLY A 158 -15.47 -2.35 11.11
C GLY A 158 -15.22 -1.80 9.72
N ALA A 159 -14.75 -2.62 8.79
CA ALA A 159 -14.41 -2.22 7.44
C ALA A 159 -15.64 -2.27 6.51
N VAL A 160 -15.69 -1.34 5.55
CA VAL A 160 -16.74 -1.29 4.53
C VAL A 160 -16.28 -2.07 3.28
N GLY A 161 -17.18 -2.88 2.70
CA GLY A 161 -16.89 -3.65 1.47
C GLY A 161 -16.06 -4.91 1.69
N VAL A 162 -15.94 -5.42 2.93
CA VAL A 162 -15.23 -6.67 3.26
C VAL A 162 -16.23 -7.82 3.34
N ASP A 163 -16.05 -8.81 2.47
CA ASP A 163 -16.88 -10.02 2.39
C ASP A 163 -16.06 -11.32 2.53
N TRP A 164 -14.83 -11.25 3.02
CA TRP A 164 -13.95 -12.41 3.23
C TRP A 164 -13.50 -12.55 4.70
N PRO A 165 -13.02 -13.74 5.11
CA PRO A 165 -12.79 -14.08 6.52
C PRO A 165 -11.51 -13.47 7.13
N GLY A 166 -11.01 -12.35 6.60
CA GLY A 166 -9.77 -11.71 7.04
C GLY A 166 -8.52 -12.34 6.41
N ASP A 167 -7.37 -11.73 6.67
CA ASP A 167 -6.08 -12.12 6.08
C ASP A 167 -5.05 -12.52 7.14
N PHE A 168 -5.04 -11.81 8.29
CA PHE A 168 -3.99 -11.94 9.30
C PHE A 168 -4.55 -11.94 10.73
N THR A 169 -3.82 -12.62 11.62
CA THR A 169 -3.82 -12.37 13.06
C THR A 169 -2.59 -11.52 13.41
N MET A 170 -2.62 -10.83 14.56
CA MET A 170 -1.54 -9.96 15.01
C MET A 170 -1.25 -10.23 16.49
N ASP A 171 0.02 -10.43 16.85
CA ASP A 171 0.47 -10.63 18.22
C ASP A 171 0.62 -9.28 18.97
N PRO A 172 0.84 -9.30 20.31
CA PRO A 172 1.06 -8.07 21.09
C PRO A 172 2.29 -7.25 20.66
N PHE A 173 3.21 -7.82 19.88
CA PHE A 173 4.39 -7.15 19.34
C PHE A 173 4.19 -6.66 17.91
N ASN A 174 2.94 -6.67 17.42
CA ASN A 174 2.52 -6.29 16.07
C ASN A 174 3.07 -7.19 14.94
N ARG A 175 3.48 -8.41 15.23
CA ARG A 175 3.84 -9.38 14.18
C ARG A 175 2.57 -9.96 13.58
N LEU A 176 2.53 -10.03 12.26
CA LEU A 176 1.41 -10.62 11.53
C LEU A 176 1.67 -12.09 11.26
N THR A 177 0.64 -12.90 11.44
CA THR A 177 0.59 -14.31 11.04
C THR A 177 -0.53 -14.49 10.03
N LYS A 178 -0.24 -15.18 8.92
CA LYS A 178 -1.24 -15.52 7.90
C LYS A 178 -2.39 -16.30 8.52
N ARG A 179 -3.61 -15.97 8.12
CA ARG A 179 -4.82 -16.70 8.52
C ARG A 179 -4.73 -18.20 8.16
N ASP A 180 -5.06 -19.07 9.09
CA ASP A 180 -5.36 -20.48 8.78
C ASP A 180 -6.64 -20.54 7.92
N PRO A 181 -6.66 -21.25 6.78
CA PRO A 181 -7.83 -21.32 5.91
C PRO A 181 -9.13 -21.75 6.60
N ARG A 182 -9.04 -22.50 7.72
CA ARG A 182 -10.19 -23.01 8.49
C ARG A 182 -10.74 -22.02 9.52
N HIS A 183 -10.08 -20.87 9.72
CA HIS A 183 -10.45 -19.91 10.75
C HIS A 183 -10.68 -18.51 10.16
N VAL A 184 -11.45 -17.70 10.87
CA VAL A 184 -11.58 -16.26 10.60
C VAL A 184 -10.42 -15.52 11.26
N ALA A 185 -9.87 -14.51 10.62
CA ALA A 185 -8.87 -13.63 11.18
C ALA A 185 -9.43 -12.21 11.38
N PRO A 186 -9.03 -11.51 12.47
CA PRO A 186 -9.62 -10.21 12.80
C PRO A 186 -9.16 -9.08 11.89
N PHE A 187 -8.06 -9.25 11.13
CA PHE A 187 -7.47 -8.19 10.34
C PHE A 187 -7.44 -8.52 8.85
N VAL A 188 -7.70 -7.48 8.04
CA VAL A 188 -7.53 -7.48 6.59
C VAL A 188 -6.37 -6.56 6.21
N TYR A 189 -5.65 -6.90 5.14
CA TYR A 189 -4.65 -6.00 4.55
C TYR A 189 -5.37 -4.79 3.93
N ALA A 190 -5.07 -3.60 4.43
CA ALA A 190 -5.74 -2.37 4.01
C ALA A 190 -5.24 -1.81 2.66
N GLY A 191 -4.42 -2.55 1.93
CA GLY A 191 -3.93 -2.13 0.62
C GLY A 191 -2.73 -1.17 0.65
N VAL A 192 -2.18 -0.87 1.82
CA VAL A 192 -1.03 0.04 1.99
C VAL A 192 0.01 -0.58 2.92
N GLY A 193 1.28 -0.37 2.61
CA GLY A 193 2.38 -0.85 3.45
C GLY A 193 3.72 -0.27 3.05
N VAL A 194 4.75 -0.53 3.85
CA VAL A 194 6.16 -0.24 3.57
C VAL A 194 6.90 -1.55 3.42
N ILE A 195 7.64 -1.72 2.33
CA ILE A 195 8.38 -2.94 2.04
C ILE A 195 9.81 -2.63 1.61
N LYS A 196 10.67 -3.64 1.73
CA LYS A 196 12.05 -3.57 1.27
C LYS A 196 12.16 -4.06 -0.18
N PRO A 197 12.94 -3.38 -1.04
CA PRO A 197 13.22 -3.84 -2.41
C PRO A 197 13.96 -5.19 -2.44
N GLN A 198 14.76 -5.51 -1.43
CA GLN A 198 15.52 -6.75 -1.30
C GLN A 198 14.66 -8.02 -1.34
N LEU A 199 13.37 -7.92 -1.01
CA LEU A 199 12.42 -9.03 -1.15
C LEU A 199 12.34 -9.60 -2.57
N PHE A 200 12.71 -8.81 -3.58
CA PHE A 200 12.53 -9.13 -4.99
C PHE A 200 13.84 -9.43 -5.75
N GLU A 201 15.03 -9.23 -5.14
CA GLU A 201 16.33 -9.34 -5.79
C GLU A 201 16.60 -10.72 -6.42
N THR A 202 16.11 -11.79 -5.80
CA THR A 202 16.36 -13.16 -6.26
C THR A 202 15.23 -13.74 -7.13
N VAL A 203 14.19 -12.95 -7.41
CA VAL A 203 13.04 -13.42 -8.18
C VAL A 203 13.36 -13.44 -9.66
N LYS A 204 13.24 -14.61 -10.28
CA LYS A 204 13.51 -14.80 -11.72
C LYS A 204 12.27 -14.53 -12.57
N GLU A 205 11.09 -14.87 -12.06
CA GLU A 205 9.81 -14.71 -12.75
C GLU A 205 9.52 -13.23 -13.00
N ASP A 206 8.82 -12.94 -14.12
CA ASP A 206 8.36 -11.59 -14.45
C ASP A 206 6.92 -11.34 -14.03
N VAL A 207 6.08 -12.39 -13.99
CA VAL A 207 4.67 -12.29 -13.60
C VAL A 207 4.42 -13.10 -12.34
N PHE A 208 4.17 -12.42 -11.22
CA PHE A 208 3.91 -13.08 -9.95
C PHE A 208 3.18 -12.18 -8.97
N LYS A 209 2.50 -12.82 -8.00
CA LYS A 209 1.73 -12.17 -6.94
C LYS A 209 2.63 -11.65 -5.82
N LEU A 210 2.22 -10.54 -5.18
CA LEU A 210 2.90 -9.98 -4.03
C LEU A 210 2.64 -10.75 -2.73
N ALA A 211 1.42 -11.26 -2.52
CA ALA A 211 1.01 -11.89 -1.27
C ALA A 211 1.93 -13.04 -0.77
N PRO A 212 2.51 -13.91 -1.61
CA PRO A 212 3.47 -14.93 -1.16
C PRO A 212 4.69 -14.38 -0.43
N PHE A 213 5.12 -13.15 -0.75
CA PHE A 213 6.25 -12.50 -0.10
C PHE A 213 5.89 -12.06 1.32
N PHE A 214 4.67 -11.58 1.53
CA PHE A 214 4.15 -11.30 2.88
C PHE A 214 4.08 -12.56 3.71
N PHE A 215 3.60 -13.67 3.15
CA PHE A 215 3.50 -14.93 3.87
C PHE A 215 4.87 -15.46 4.29
N ARG A 216 5.87 -15.40 3.40
CA ARG A 216 7.25 -15.76 3.72
C ARG A 216 7.84 -14.86 4.80
N ALA A 217 7.65 -13.55 4.73
CA ALA A 217 8.08 -12.63 5.76
C ALA A 217 7.38 -12.90 7.11
N ALA A 218 6.10 -13.31 7.10
CA ALA A 218 5.37 -13.72 8.30
C ALA A 218 5.97 -14.99 8.94
N GLU A 219 6.26 -16.01 8.14
CA GLU A 219 6.91 -17.25 8.60
C GLU A 219 8.29 -16.99 9.24
N GLN A 220 9.01 -15.97 8.75
CA GLN A 220 10.30 -15.54 9.28
C GLN A 220 10.17 -14.57 10.47
N GLY A 221 8.95 -14.22 10.91
CA GLY A 221 8.71 -13.24 11.96
C GLY A 221 9.12 -11.82 11.60
N ARG A 222 9.17 -11.48 10.29
CA ARG A 222 9.61 -10.21 9.74
C ARG A 222 8.49 -9.42 9.04
N LEU A 223 7.23 -9.91 9.08
CA LEU A 223 6.04 -9.18 8.69
C LEU A 223 5.37 -8.55 9.91
N TYR A 224 5.14 -7.25 9.86
CA TYR A 224 4.51 -6.49 10.94
C TYR A 224 3.27 -5.76 10.45
N GLY A 225 2.39 -5.37 11.38
CA GLY A 225 1.19 -4.60 11.09
C GLY A 225 1.07 -3.35 11.95
N VAL A 226 0.50 -2.30 11.37
CA VAL A 226 -0.06 -1.15 12.08
C VAL A 226 -1.56 -1.24 11.92
N ARG A 227 -2.31 -1.29 13.04
CA ARG A 227 -3.77 -1.26 12.98
C ARG A 227 -4.23 0.14 12.57
N LEU A 228 -5.09 0.21 11.56
CA LEU A 228 -5.75 1.43 11.14
C LEU A 228 -6.64 1.96 12.28
N ASP A 229 -6.45 3.22 12.65
CA ASP A 229 -7.23 3.88 13.72
C ASP A 229 -8.54 4.50 13.21
N GLY A 230 -8.72 4.53 11.89
CA GLY A 230 -9.90 5.05 11.20
C GLY A 230 -10.83 3.95 10.67
N VAL A 231 -11.56 4.26 9.60
CA VAL A 231 -12.47 3.33 8.92
C VAL A 231 -11.93 3.00 7.54
N TRP A 232 -11.71 1.72 7.25
CA TRP A 232 -11.29 1.26 5.93
C TRP A 232 -12.47 1.04 5.00
N LEU A 233 -12.32 1.52 3.75
CA LEU A 233 -13.34 1.49 2.71
C LEU A 233 -12.76 0.77 1.48
N HIS A 234 -13.17 -0.48 1.24
CA HIS A 234 -12.72 -1.25 0.08
C HIS A 234 -13.67 -1.04 -1.10
N VAL A 235 -13.22 -0.30 -2.12
CA VAL A 235 -14.00 -0.05 -3.34
C VAL A 235 -13.67 -1.10 -4.40
N GLY A 236 -14.12 -2.32 -4.14
CA GLY A 236 -13.85 -3.49 -4.98
C GLY A 236 -14.93 -3.83 -6.01
N ARG A 237 -16.16 -3.33 -5.82
CA ARG A 237 -17.36 -3.59 -6.64
C ARG A 237 -18.18 -2.32 -6.79
N PRO A 238 -19.07 -2.20 -7.79
CA PRO A 238 -19.93 -1.01 -7.98
C PRO A 238 -20.76 -0.65 -6.73
N GLU A 239 -21.28 -1.64 -6.02
CA GLU A 239 -22.08 -1.47 -4.81
C GLU A 239 -21.30 -0.83 -3.66
N SER A 240 -19.98 -1.00 -3.65
CA SER A 240 -19.09 -0.42 -2.62
C SER A 240 -18.93 1.09 -2.76
N ILE A 241 -19.20 1.68 -3.95
CA ILE A 241 -19.09 3.13 -4.16
C ILE A 241 -20.06 3.89 -3.24
N PRO A 242 -21.40 3.70 -3.33
CA PRO A 242 -22.33 4.42 -2.46
C PRO A 242 -22.17 4.09 -0.97
N GLU A 243 -21.63 2.92 -0.63
CA GLU A 243 -21.32 2.56 0.76
C GLU A 243 -20.17 3.40 1.29
N ALA A 244 -19.09 3.54 0.51
CA ALA A 244 -17.94 4.36 0.86
C ALA A 244 -18.31 5.84 0.95
N GLU A 245 -19.12 6.37 0.03
CA GLU A 245 -19.61 7.75 0.06
C GLU A 245 -20.44 8.03 1.30
N ARG A 246 -21.39 7.17 1.65
CA ARG A 246 -22.17 7.31 2.90
C ARG A 246 -21.28 7.28 4.16
N ALA A 247 -20.21 6.49 4.17
CA ALA A 247 -19.29 6.45 5.31
C ALA A 247 -18.49 7.75 5.42
N ILE A 248 -18.03 8.30 4.28
CA ILE A 248 -17.31 9.58 4.22
C ILE A 248 -18.23 10.72 4.69
N ASP A 249 -19.46 10.82 4.17
CA ASP A 249 -20.41 11.87 4.55
C ASP A 249 -20.68 11.87 6.06
N ARG A 250 -20.87 10.69 6.67
CA ARG A 250 -21.07 10.55 8.12
C ARG A 250 -19.85 10.96 8.95
N SER A 251 -18.66 10.89 8.41
CA SER A 251 -17.44 11.27 9.12
C SER A 251 -17.21 12.78 9.15
N GLN A 252 -17.97 13.55 8.35
CA GLN A 252 -17.89 15.01 8.27
C GLN A 252 -18.90 15.71 9.20
N LEU A 253 -19.78 14.94 9.83
CA LEU A 253 -20.76 15.43 10.83
C LEU A 253 -20.17 15.37 12.24
#